data_f675e6bfc2a9da95f3c35677ab978a50
#
_entry.id   f675e6bfc2a9da95f3c35677ab978a50
#
_cell.length_a   1.000
_cell.length_b   1.000
_cell.length_c   1.000
_cell.angle_alpha   90.00
_cell.angle_beta   90.00
_cell.angle_gamma   90.00
#
_symmetry.space_group_name_H-M   'P 1'
#
loop_
_entity.id
_entity.type
_entity.pdbx_description
1 polymer ?
#
loop_
_entity_poly.entity_id
_entity_poly.type
_entity_poly.pdbx_seq_one_letter_code
_entity_poly.pdbx_strand_id
1 'polypeptide(L)'
;MSKTFLSKKFLSLLVSGTVYMIVVPILLLSDSVIAGLVLGETSVAGISLVTPAYSLAAFFGGILSIGVPILYNRAMGEFDQAKATQYFRVGLTAAVSIGVLLFFAFTLLGDTYLHFFEATPAVFEQAKQYFFWYKLTILILPLFLLMCEAVFSDGDDTISTIAGIVQLVVNIALSIILAKSMGIEGIALGSFIGTALALLVTSLHLFKKGNSLKIGFHFSIAKIFHIAKYSTIDASTYLFFACFAVIVEKYITFAFGSEMLIIASVIFFAKEFQIIFDGIGEAITPLINIYLGEESYRGIKNCYKLAQKAAIVEGVLMTAIIAAAAPLIVKIYGIENPKIAEEAINGARIIALGLTGTSLLYLLSSYYLLIDKIFLGALLCGLRDVIVAAPLLFILGEKFGIYGFFVGIALSTIFAYIVSTLFIRTKYGKENYPLLLADKEKRLNYRFYELKLEPESIIDVQKQIERYLQENDINKKIIAKVKLLIEELFMLVYEKNGNATTYAECSVFIREDGIQIITKDDGVLFDLSSDDVIAGSITEFMVSGYMEKMKNNKMYLTTMSYNRNTFKVKFET
;
A
#
# COMPACT_ATOMS: atom_id res chain seq x y z
N MET A 1 -18.91 -12.01 -6.36
CA MET A 1 -17.55 -12.42 -6.76
C MET A 1 -17.41 -13.90 -6.49
N SER A 2 -16.88 -14.70 -7.44
CA SER A 2 -16.51 -16.08 -7.15
C SER A 2 -15.45 -16.07 -6.03
N LYS A 3 -15.64 -16.87 -4.99
CA LYS A 3 -14.67 -16.98 -3.91
C LYS A 3 -13.45 -17.76 -4.44
N THR A 4 -12.31 -17.10 -4.57
CA THR A 4 -11.02 -17.70 -4.95
C THR A 4 -9.98 -17.31 -3.91
N PHE A 5 -8.84 -17.99 -3.89
CA PHE A 5 -7.68 -17.63 -3.05
C PHE A 5 -7.36 -16.13 -3.17
N LEU A 6 -7.16 -15.67 -4.42
CA LEU A 6 -6.83 -14.28 -4.70
C LEU A 6 -7.90 -13.29 -4.24
N SER A 7 -9.20 -13.58 -4.52
CA SER A 7 -10.28 -12.64 -4.15
C SER A 7 -10.43 -12.47 -2.64
N LYS A 8 -10.21 -13.55 -1.87
CA LYS A 8 -10.25 -13.52 -0.40
C LYS A 8 -9.09 -12.71 0.16
N LYS A 9 -7.88 -12.95 -0.35
CA LYS A 9 -6.67 -12.25 0.09
C LYS A 9 -6.69 -10.78 -0.30
N PHE A 10 -7.07 -10.47 -1.55
CA PHE A 10 -7.21 -9.10 -2.03
C PHE A 10 -8.23 -8.30 -1.18
N LEU A 11 -9.38 -8.88 -0.86
CA LEU A 11 -10.40 -8.19 -0.07
C LEU A 11 -9.91 -7.89 1.36
N SER A 12 -9.19 -8.83 2.00
CA SER A 12 -8.57 -8.60 3.31
C SER A 12 -7.60 -7.42 3.26
N LEU A 13 -6.65 -7.45 2.32
CA LEU A 13 -5.66 -6.38 2.15
C LEU A 13 -6.30 -5.03 1.79
N LEU A 14 -7.36 -5.03 0.96
CA LEU A 14 -8.07 -3.81 0.59
C LEU A 14 -8.74 -3.16 1.80
N VAL A 15 -9.48 -3.94 2.60
CA VAL A 15 -10.15 -3.41 3.79
C VAL A 15 -9.13 -2.87 4.79
N SER A 16 -8.07 -3.64 5.06
CA SER A 16 -7.01 -3.24 5.98
C SER A 16 -6.27 -1.98 5.48
N GLY A 17 -5.89 -1.93 4.20
CA GLY A 17 -5.24 -0.78 3.59
C GLY A 17 -6.12 0.47 3.59
N THR A 18 -7.40 0.33 3.22
CA THR A 18 -8.35 1.47 3.24
C THR A 18 -8.55 2.02 4.65
N VAL A 19 -8.69 1.14 5.67
CA VAL A 19 -8.79 1.59 7.08
C VAL A 19 -7.53 2.32 7.51
N TYR A 20 -6.34 1.80 7.15
CA TYR A 20 -5.08 2.46 7.47
C TYR A 20 -4.97 3.84 6.82
N MET A 21 -5.39 4.00 5.56
CA MET A 21 -5.39 5.28 4.85
C MET A 21 -6.37 6.31 5.43
N ILE A 22 -7.41 5.88 6.14
CA ILE A 22 -8.30 6.78 6.89
C ILE A 22 -7.64 7.24 8.21
N VAL A 23 -6.90 6.37 8.87
CA VAL A 23 -6.24 6.67 10.15
C VAL A 23 -5.20 7.77 10.03
N VAL A 24 -4.41 7.77 8.94
CA VAL A 24 -3.28 8.70 8.76
C VAL A 24 -3.68 10.18 8.80
N PRO A 25 -4.66 10.68 8.02
CA PRO A 25 -5.05 12.09 8.07
C PRO A 25 -5.63 12.50 9.44
N ILE A 26 -6.39 11.60 10.10
CA ILE A 26 -6.94 11.89 11.43
C ILE A 26 -5.81 12.05 12.44
N LEU A 27 -4.80 11.19 12.39
CA LEU A 27 -3.63 11.26 13.27
C LEU A 27 -2.84 12.56 13.08
N LEU A 28 -2.62 12.97 11.82
CA LEU A 28 -1.88 14.21 11.50
C LEU A 28 -2.55 15.47 12.07
N LEU A 29 -3.88 15.48 12.12
CA LEU A 29 -4.64 16.63 12.62
C LEU A 29 -4.92 16.58 14.12
N SER A 30 -4.83 15.39 14.74
CA SER A 30 -5.27 15.17 16.12
C SER A 30 -4.57 16.09 17.13
N ASP A 31 -3.27 16.22 17.07
CA ASP A 31 -2.49 17.01 18.01
C ASP A 31 -2.87 18.51 17.96
N SER A 32 -3.01 19.06 16.74
CA SER A 32 -3.41 20.45 16.53
C SER A 32 -4.86 20.72 16.97
N VAL A 33 -5.77 19.78 16.69
CA VAL A 33 -7.17 19.87 17.12
C VAL A 33 -7.28 19.81 18.65
N ILE A 34 -6.60 18.88 19.30
CA ILE A 34 -6.60 18.74 20.76
C ILE A 34 -5.98 19.99 21.41
N ALA A 35 -4.86 20.49 20.87
CA ALA A 35 -4.23 21.73 21.34
C ALA A 35 -5.19 22.92 21.25
N GLY A 36 -5.87 23.08 20.11
CA GLY A 36 -6.84 24.17 19.94
C GLY A 36 -8.00 24.09 20.92
N LEU A 37 -8.56 22.88 21.15
CA LEU A 37 -9.69 22.67 22.03
C LEU A 37 -9.34 22.79 23.53
N VAL A 38 -8.14 22.40 23.94
CA VAL A 38 -7.76 22.28 25.36
C VAL A 38 -6.86 23.42 25.82
N LEU A 39 -5.96 23.92 24.97
CA LEU A 39 -4.90 24.85 25.34
C LEU A 39 -4.98 26.22 24.63
N GLY A 40 -5.69 26.28 23.50
CA GLY A 40 -5.88 27.49 22.72
C GLY A 40 -4.91 27.71 21.56
N GLU A 41 -5.10 28.81 20.84
CA GLU A 41 -4.47 29.10 19.54
C GLU A 41 -2.92 29.18 19.59
N THR A 42 -2.35 29.70 20.67
CA THR A 42 -0.88 29.78 20.83
C THR A 42 -0.22 28.40 20.78
N SER A 43 -0.87 27.40 21.36
CA SER A 43 -0.37 26.00 21.33
C SER A 43 -0.49 25.39 19.94
N VAL A 44 -1.54 25.68 19.18
CA VAL A 44 -1.68 25.25 17.78
C VAL A 44 -0.54 25.84 16.94
N ALA A 45 -0.26 27.14 17.11
CA ALA A 45 0.85 27.78 16.43
C ALA A 45 2.21 27.14 16.82
N GLY A 46 2.40 26.76 18.09
CA GLY A 46 3.59 26.07 18.56
C GLY A 46 3.78 24.70 17.88
N ILE A 47 2.71 23.89 17.75
CA ILE A 47 2.74 22.61 17.03
C ILE A 47 3.08 22.80 15.55
N SER A 48 2.52 23.85 14.93
CA SER A 48 2.77 24.14 13.51
C SER A 48 4.26 24.37 13.20
N LEU A 49 5.02 24.95 14.13
CA LEU A 49 6.48 25.13 13.98
C LEU A 49 7.24 23.80 14.00
N VAL A 50 6.72 22.78 14.65
CA VAL A 50 7.34 21.44 14.74
C VAL A 50 6.93 20.53 13.57
N THR A 51 5.82 20.79 12.91
CA THR A 51 5.31 20.00 11.79
C THR A 51 6.33 19.74 10.67
N PRO A 52 7.19 20.68 10.24
CA PRO A 52 8.19 20.37 9.22
C PRO A 52 9.25 19.35 9.67
N ALA A 53 9.59 19.32 10.98
CA ALA A 53 10.51 18.31 11.51
C ALA A 53 9.89 16.90 11.49
N TYR A 54 8.59 16.80 11.82
CA TYR A 54 7.82 15.56 11.62
C TYR A 54 7.82 15.12 10.15
N SER A 55 7.49 16.07 9.26
CA SER A 55 7.41 15.80 7.82
C SER A 55 8.73 15.29 7.25
N LEU A 56 9.86 15.76 7.75
CA LEU A 56 11.17 15.25 7.36
C LEU A 56 11.39 13.79 7.80
N ALA A 57 11.00 13.44 9.02
CA ALA A 57 11.09 12.05 9.50
C ALA A 57 10.12 11.12 8.76
N ALA A 58 8.90 11.59 8.51
CA ALA A 58 7.88 10.88 7.73
C ALA A 58 8.32 10.68 6.27
N PHE A 59 8.96 11.68 5.65
CA PHE A 59 9.49 11.57 4.30
C PHE A 59 10.52 10.43 4.17
N PHE A 60 11.52 10.40 5.05
CA PHE A 60 12.51 9.32 5.01
C PHE A 60 11.92 7.97 5.39
N GLY A 61 11.02 7.93 6.37
CA GLY A 61 10.28 6.72 6.73
C GLY A 61 9.43 6.22 5.57
N GLY A 62 8.73 7.11 4.86
CA GLY A 62 7.93 6.81 3.66
C GLY A 62 8.76 6.22 2.52
N ILE A 63 9.97 6.73 2.28
CA ILE A 63 10.89 6.13 1.30
C ILE A 63 11.13 4.64 1.62
N LEU A 64 11.35 4.32 2.88
CA LEU A 64 11.66 2.96 3.29
C LEU A 64 10.41 2.07 3.32
N SER A 65 9.29 2.61 3.79
CA SER A 65 8.02 1.86 3.91
C SER A 65 7.42 1.47 2.55
N ILE A 66 7.74 2.19 1.49
CA ILE A 66 7.30 1.86 0.12
C ILE A 66 8.31 0.95 -0.59
N GLY A 67 9.57 1.36 -0.62
CA GLY A 67 10.57 0.70 -1.44
C GLY A 67 11.00 -0.67 -0.91
N VAL A 68 11.07 -0.85 0.42
CA VAL A 68 11.47 -2.13 1.02
C VAL A 68 10.43 -3.22 0.76
N PRO A 69 9.11 -3.03 1.03
CA PRO A 69 8.10 -4.05 0.75
C PRO A 69 8.03 -4.47 -0.72
N ILE A 70 8.16 -3.54 -1.65
CA ILE A 70 8.15 -3.85 -3.09
C ILE A 70 9.28 -4.82 -3.45
N LEU A 71 10.50 -4.52 -3.03
CA LEU A 71 11.68 -5.33 -3.33
C LEU A 71 11.70 -6.64 -2.53
N TYR A 72 11.24 -6.60 -1.28
CA TYR A 72 11.05 -7.77 -0.43
C TYR A 72 10.06 -8.77 -1.05
N ASN A 73 8.86 -8.32 -1.39
CA ASN A 73 7.82 -9.18 -1.96
C ASN A 73 8.22 -9.75 -3.31
N ARG A 74 8.92 -8.98 -4.15
CA ARG A 74 9.44 -9.45 -5.43
C ARG A 74 10.46 -10.57 -5.23
N ALA A 75 11.41 -10.40 -4.30
CA ALA A 75 12.38 -11.43 -3.96
C ALA A 75 11.72 -12.68 -3.37
N MET A 76 10.67 -12.51 -2.54
CA MET A 76 9.87 -13.63 -2.04
C MET A 76 9.16 -14.38 -3.18
N GLY A 77 8.62 -13.66 -4.18
CA GLY A 77 8.05 -14.28 -5.38
C GLY A 77 9.09 -15.00 -6.25
N GLU A 78 10.32 -14.51 -6.29
CA GLU A 78 11.47 -15.20 -6.92
C GLU A 78 11.94 -16.42 -6.10
N PHE A 79 11.41 -16.65 -4.90
CA PHE A 79 11.83 -17.64 -3.91
C PHE A 79 13.26 -17.43 -3.41
N ASP A 80 13.74 -16.19 -3.44
CA ASP A 80 15.04 -15.78 -2.90
C ASP A 80 14.87 -15.10 -1.53
N GLN A 81 14.68 -15.93 -0.50
CA GLN A 81 14.49 -15.45 0.88
C GLN A 81 15.74 -14.71 1.40
N ALA A 82 16.94 -15.07 0.92
CA ALA A 82 18.17 -14.39 1.32
C ALA A 82 18.19 -12.94 0.83
N LYS A 83 17.81 -12.73 -0.44
CA LYS A 83 17.68 -11.40 -1.06
C LYS A 83 16.58 -10.58 -0.38
N ALA A 84 15.41 -11.18 -0.11
CA ALA A 84 14.31 -10.54 0.60
C ALA A 84 14.76 -10.07 2.00
N THR A 85 15.38 -10.97 2.78
CA THR A 85 15.94 -10.66 4.10
C THR A 85 16.97 -9.52 4.05
N GLN A 86 17.81 -9.47 3.02
CA GLN A 86 18.78 -8.39 2.87
C GLN A 86 18.10 -7.02 2.65
N TYR A 87 17.05 -6.93 1.81
CA TYR A 87 16.32 -5.67 1.61
C TYR A 87 15.65 -5.20 2.90
N PHE A 88 15.01 -6.11 3.64
CA PHE A 88 14.42 -5.77 4.94
C PHE A 88 15.46 -5.28 5.95
N ARG A 89 16.62 -5.97 6.08
CA ARG A 89 17.69 -5.57 6.98
C ARG A 89 18.34 -4.23 6.61
N VAL A 90 18.51 -3.95 5.32
CA VAL A 90 18.99 -2.63 4.85
C VAL A 90 17.98 -1.55 5.23
N GLY A 91 16.69 -1.78 5.00
CA GLY A 91 15.63 -0.87 5.40
C GLY A 91 15.61 -0.63 6.91
N LEU A 92 15.69 -1.69 7.71
CA LEU A 92 15.73 -1.62 9.17
C LEU A 92 16.94 -0.80 9.67
N THR A 93 18.13 -1.07 9.11
CA THR A 93 19.36 -0.33 9.44
C THR A 93 19.20 1.16 9.09
N ALA A 94 18.67 1.45 7.89
CA ALA A 94 18.45 2.82 7.44
C ALA A 94 17.42 3.54 8.33
N ALA A 95 16.29 2.91 8.66
CA ALA A 95 15.24 3.49 9.50
C ALA A 95 15.76 3.88 10.89
N VAL A 96 16.48 2.97 11.55
CA VAL A 96 17.11 3.24 12.85
C VAL A 96 18.15 4.36 12.74
N SER A 97 19.02 4.30 11.72
CA SER A 97 20.07 5.32 11.52
C SER A 97 19.50 6.71 11.27
N ILE A 98 18.45 6.81 10.44
CA ILE A 98 17.75 8.07 10.14
C ILE A 98 17.08 8.61 11.40
N GLY A 99 16.35 7.77 12.13
CA GLY A 99 15.70 8.19 13.38
C GLY A 99 16.69 8.73 14.40
N VAL A 100 17.80 8.02 14.62
CA VAL A 100 18.88 8.44 15.52
C VAL A 100 19.53 9.73 15.04
N LEU A 101 19.84 9.84 13.75
CA LEU A 101 20.44 11.06 13.17
C LEU A 101 19.52 12.27 13.35
N LEU A 102 18.24 12.15 13.03
CA LEU A 102 17.28 13.23 13.18
C LEU A 102 17.07 13.61 14.65
N PHE A 103 16.99 12.62 15.55
CA PHE A 103 16.89 12.86 17.00
C PHE A 103 18.05 13.69 17.52
N PHE A 104 19.30 13.32 17.19
CA PHE A 104 20.47 14.08 17.60
C PHE A 104 20.57 15.43 16.89
N ALA A 105 20.27 15.51 15.60
CA ALA A 105 20.24 16.79 14.87
C ALA A 105 19.27 17.78 15.51
N PHE A 106 18.04 17.37 15.81
CA PHE A 106 17.05 18.23 16.47
C PHE A 106 17.30 18.41 17.96
N THR A 107 18.09 17.57 18.61
CA THR A 107 18.52 17.81 19.99
C THR A 107 19.60 18.88 20.06
N LEU A 108 20.53 18.89 19.10
CA LEU A 108 21.63 19.87 19.05
C LEU A 108 21.21 21.19 18.39
N LEU A 109 20.38 21.14 17.36
CA LEU A 109 20.03 22.28 16.53
C LEU A 109 18.57 22.75 16.72
N GLY A 110 17.82 22.15 17.64
CA GLY A 110 16.37 22.39 17.78
C GLY A 110 16.03 23.85 18.12
N ASP A 111 16.77 24.48 19.02
CA ASP A 111 16.56 25.89 19.34
C ASP A 111 16.88 26.78 18.13
N THR A 112 17.95 26.53 17.39
CA THR A 112 18.31 27.25 16.15
C THR A 112 17.23 27.06 15.07
N TYR A 113 16.72 25.82 14.94
CA TYR A 113 15.62 25.50 14.04
C TYR A 113 14.34 26.27 14.37
N LEU A 114 13.95 26.35 15.64
CA LEU A 114 12.76 27.09 16.06
C LEU A 114 12.94 28.63 15.91
N HIS A 115 14.14 29.16 16.17
CA HIS A 115 14.45 30.56 15.96
C HIS A 115 14.36 30.99 14.48
N PHE A 116 14.55 30.08 13.54
CA PHE A 116 14.42 30.36 12.10
C PHE A 116 13.02 30.89 11.71
N PHE A 117 11.99 30.55 12.48
CA PHE A 117 10.62 30.97 12.18
C PHE A 117 10.25 32.35 12.75
N GLU A 118 11.14 33.01 13.48
CA GLU A 118 10.92 34.34 14.07
C GLU A 118 9.57 34.48 14.80
N ALA A 119 9.14 33.44 15.48
CA ALA A 119 7.86 33.38 16.18
C ALA A 119 7.86 34.27 17.43
N THR A 120 6.68 34.65 17.87
CA THR A 120 6.53 35.39 19.14
C THR A 120 7.05 34.57 20.32
N PRO A 121 7.56 35.19 21.40
CA PRO A 121 8.11 34.44 22.53
C PRO A 121 7.16 33.39 23.13
N ALA A 122 5.85 33.68 23.15
CA ALA A 122 4.83 32.77 23.65
C ALA A 122 4.70 31.51 22.74
N VAL A 123 4.68 31.68 21.42
CA VAL A 123 4.62 30.56 20.46
C VAL A 123 5.91 29.76 20.46
N PHE A 124 7.07 30.46 20.56
CA PHE A 124 8.37 29.79 20.66
C PHE A 124 8.46 28.86 21.87
N GLU A 125 8.03 29.35 23.04
CA GLU A 125 8.06 28.53 24.27
C GLU A 125 7.14 27.32 24.16
N GLN A 126 5.94 27.46 23.62
CA GLN A 126 5.05 26.33 23.35
C GLN A 126 5.67 25.33 22.36
N ALA A 127 6.29 25.82 21.29
CA ALA A 127 6.97 24.97 20.33
C ALA A 127 8.13 24.19 20.97
N LYS A 128 8.94 24.84 21.81
CA LYS A 128 10.08 24.26 22.52
C LYS A 128 9.65 23.14 23.47
N GLN A 129 8.58 23.38 24.25
CA GLN A 129 8.01 22.42 25.18
C GLN A 129 7.45 21.20 24.43
N TYR A 130 6.67 21.41 23.37
CA TYR A 130 6.16 20.34 22.53
C TYR A 130 7.30 19.53 21.89
N PHE A 131 8.29 20.22 21.32
CA PHE A 131 9.40 19.59 20.61
C PHE A 131 10.29 18.74 21.52
N PHE A 132 10.37 19.09 22.82
CA PHE A 132 11.18 18.32 23.78
C PHE A 132 10.79 16.83 23.81
N TRP A 133 9.51 16.51 23.90
CA TRP A 133 9.00 15.14 23.88
C TRP A 133 8.82 14.60 22.46
N TYR A 134 8.44 15.46 21.53
CA TYR A 134 8.14 15.06 20.15
C TYR A 134 9.35 14.52 19.39
N LYS A 135 10.58 14.92 19.76
CA LYS A 135 11.82 14.33 19.23
C LYS A 135 11.90 12.82 19.43
N LEU A 136 11.29 12.28 20.48
CA LEU A 136 11.20 10.82 20.69
C LEU A 136 10.28 10.15 19.67
N THR A 137 9.21 10.81 19.25
CA THR A 137 8.39 10.36 18.13
C THR A 137 9.21 10.33 16.84
N ILE A 138 9.95 11.40 16.55
CA ILE A 138 10.83 11.49 15.38
C ILE A 138 11.87 10.37 15.35
N LEU A 139 12.42 10.00 16.51
CA LEU A 139 13.38 8.90 16.66
C LEU A 139 12.83 7.55 16.14
N ILE A 140 11.58 7.23 16.52
CA ILE A 140 11.01 5.90 16.25
C ILE A 140 10.10 5.87 15.01
N LEU A 141 9.69 7.02 14.47
CA LEU A 141 8.74 7.11 13.37
C LEU A 141 9.19 6.40 12.08
N PRO A 142 10.43 6.59 11.58
CA PRO A 142 10.87 5.89 10.37
C PRO A 142 10.85 4.37 10.55
N LEU A 143 11.19 3.89 11.74
CA LEU A 143 11.16 2.48 12.09
C LEU A 143 9.72 1.96 12.15
N PHE A 144 8.81 2.70 12.77
CA PHE A 144 7.39 2.31 12.85
C PHE A 144 6.76 2.20 11.46
N LEU A 145 6.96 3.21 10.59
CA LEU A 145 6.42 3.21 9.23
C LEU A 145 6.93 2.00 8.43
N LEU A 146 8.24 1.75 8.47
CA LEU A 146 8.83 0.58 7.81
C LEU A 146 8.26 -0.74 8.36
N MET A 147 8.16 -0.88 9.69
CA MET A 147 7.68 -2.12 10.32
C MET A 147 6.21 -2.37 10.01
N CYS A 148 5.38 -1.33 10.02
CA CYS A 148 3.97 -1.43 9.69
C CYS A 148 3.76 -2.00 8.28
N GLU A 149 4.44 -1.40 7.28
CA GLU A 149 4.33 -1.83 5.89
C GLU A 149 5.02 -3.17 5.60
N ALA A 150 6.12 -3.47 6.26
CA ALA A 150 6.79 -4.76 6.11
C ALA A 150 5.92 -5.91 6.65
N VAL A 151 5.27 -5.72 7.80
CA VAL A 151 4.35 -6.70 8.41
C VAL A 151 3.09 -6.87 7.56
N PHE A 152 2.53 -5.76 7.05
CA PHE A 152 1.41 -5.80 6.10
C PHE A 152 1.77 -6.63 4.86
N SER A 153 2.94 -6.40 4.30
CA SER A 153 3.46 -7.08 3.12
C SER A 153 3.82 -8.54 3.36
N ASP A 154 4.25 -8.90 4.58
CA ASP A 154 4.49 -10.31 4.97
C ASP A 154 3.17 -11.08 5.17
N GLY A 155 2.04 -10.40 4.99
CA GLY A 155 0.70 -10.97 4.95
C GLY A 155 -0.08 -10.88 6.26
N ASP A 156 0.40 -10.13 7.25
CA ASP A 156 -0.29 -9.88 8.52
C ASP A 156 -0.93 -8.48 8.53
N ASP A 157 -1.80 -8.25 7.55
CA ASP A 157 -2.57 -7.02 7.39
C ASP A 157 -3.37 -6.65 8.65
N THR A 158 -3.83 -7.64 9.40
CA THR A 158 -4.57 -7.45 10.65
C THR A 158 -3.72 -6.78 11.73
N ILE A 159 -2.49 -7.24 11.98
CA ILE A 159 -1.61 -6.62 12.99
C ILE A 159 -1.22 -5.20 12.58
N SER A 160 -0.91 -4.95 11.31
CA SER A 160 -0.61 -3.61 10.82
C SER A 160 -1.79 -2.66 11.02
N THR A 161 -3.00 -3.09 10.69
CA THR A 161 -4.22 -2.29 10.89
C THR A 161 -4.48 -2.02 12.38
N ILE A 162 -4.37 -3.04 13.24
CA ILE A 162 -4.51 -2.87 14.70
C ILE A 162 -3.46 -1.88 15.23
N ALA A 163 -2.22 -1.95 14.76
CA ALA A 163 -1.17 -1.03 15.18
C ALA A 163 -1.50 0.43 14.83
N GLY A 164 -2.01 0.70 13.62
CA GLY A 164 -2.48 2.03 13.23
C GLY A 164 -3.64 2.53 14.10
N ILE A 165 -4.62 1.67 14.39
CA ILE A 165 -5.75 2.01 15.27
C ILE A 165 -5.25 2.26 16.71
N VAL A 166 -4.35 1.45 17.23
CA VAL A 166 -3.74 1.64 18.56
C VAL A 166 -2.98 2.96 18.60
N GLN A 167 -2.19 3.28 17.58
CA GLN A 167 -1.51 4.57 17.48
C GLN A 167 -2.50 5.72 17.61
N LEU A 168 -3.56 5.72 16.81
CA LEU A 168 -4.57 6.78 16.79
C LEU A 168 -5.31 6.91 18.12
N VAL A 169 -5.84 5.80 18.63
CA VAL A 169 -6.68 5.82 19.85
C VAL A 169 -5.86 6.20 21.08
N VAL A 170 -4.65 5.65 21.22
CA VAL A 170 -3.76 5.96 22.34
C VAL A 170 -3.23 7.39 22.24
N ASN A 171 -2.83 7.85 21.04
CA ASN A 171 -2.44 9.24 20.83
C ASN A 171 -3.55 10.19 21.27
N ILE A 172 -4.76 10.06 20.73
CA ILE A 172 -5.88 10.97 21.08
C ILE A 172 -6.20 10.90 22.57
N ALA A 173 -6.37 9.70 23.13
CA ALA A 173 -6.76 9.53 24.52
C ALA A 173 -5.71 10.10 25.49
N LEU A 174 -4.44 9.77 25.29
CA LEU A 174 -3.36 10.28 26.15
C LEU A 174 -3.11 11.77 25.93
N SER A 175 -3.16 12.26 24.69
CA SER A 175 -3.02 13.71 24.42
C SER A 175 -4.09 14.51 25.14
N ILE A 176 -5.38 14.07 25.15
CA ILE A 176 -6.44 14.77 25.89
C ILE A 176 -6.24 14.69 27.41
N ILE A 177 -5.83 13.54 27.95
CA ILE A 177 -5.63 13.35 29.38
C ILE A 177 -4.41 14.15 29.87
N LEU A 178 -3.28 14.00 29.17
CA LEU A 178 -2.01 14.61 29.58
C LEU A 178 -1.96 16.11 29.28
N ALA A 179 -2.67 16.62 28.25
CA ALA A 179 -2.77 18.05 28.00
C ALA A 179 -3.33 18.83 29.20
N LYS A 180 -4.25 18.22 29.96
CA LYS A 180 -4.83 18.86 31.15
C LYS A 180 -3.84 19.01 32.32
N SER A 181 -2.84 18.13 32.43
CA SER A 181 -1.87 18.12 33.53
C SER A 181 -0.50 18.65 33.14
N MET A 182 -0.07 18.43 31.91
CA MET A 182 1.26 18.78 31.38
C MET A 182 1.22 19.84 30.27
N GLY A 183 0.04 20.35 29.90
CA GLY A 183 -0.07 21.28 28.79
C GLY A 183 0.33 20.64 27.45
N ILE A 184 1.03 21.42 26.64
CA ILE A 184 1.43 20.98 25.27
C ILE A 184 2.44 19.83 25.28
N GLU A 185 3.26 19.70 26.33
CA GLU A 185 4.18 18.56 26.51
C GLU A 185 3.42 17.23 26.59
N GLY A 186 2.25 17.24 27.24
CA GLY A 186 1.37 16.08 27.36
C GLY A 186 0.85 15.59 26.02
N ILE A 187 0.58 16.49 25.07
CA ILE A 187 0.17 16.13 23.70
C ILE A 187 1.32 15.42 22.99
N ALA A 188 2.53 15.98 23.03
CA ALA A 188 3.71 15.38 22.43
C ALA A 188 4.06 14.01 23.03
N LEU A 189 3.92 13.85 24.35
CA LEU A 189 4.13 12.58 25.04
C LEU A 189 3.07 11.55 24.65
N GLY A 190 1.80 11.96 24.48
CA GLY A 190 0.73 11.12 23.96
C GLY A 190 1.04 10.55 22.57
N SER A 191 1.54 11.41 21.68
CA SER A 191 1.98 11.01 20.33
C SER A 191 3.14 10.03 20.36
N PHE A 192 4.12 10.23 21.23
CA PHE A 192 5.24 9.31 21.41
C PHE A 192 4.78 7.94 21.93
N ILE A 193 3.98 7.91 23.00
CA ILE A 193 3.48 6.66 23.58
C ILE A 193 2.61 5.91 22.57
N GLY A 194 1.72 6.61 21.84
CA GLY A 194 0.90 6.03 20.79
C GLY A 194 1.74 5.34 19.71
N THR A 195 2.77 6.03 19.20
CA THR A 195 3.69 5.48 18.19
C THR A 195 4.54 4.33 18.74
N ALA A 196 5.02 4.43 19.99
CA ALA A 196 5.80 3.37 20.63
C ALA A 196 4.97 2.09 20.85
N LEU A 197 3.72 2.21 21.32
CA LEU A 197 2.83 1.07 21.47
C LEU A 197 2.47 0.45 20.12
N ALA A 198 2.22 1.25 19.10
CA ALA A 198 1.98 0.76 17.75
C ALA A 198 3.19 -0.03 17.20
N LEU A 199 4.42 0.47 17.41
CA LEU A 199 5.65 -0.24 17.07
C LEU A 199 5.79 -1.57 17.84
N LEU A 200 5.40 -1.61 19.10
CA LEU A 200 5.36 -2.86 19.87
C LEU A 200 4.33 -3.84 19.29
N VAL A 201 3.14 -3.37 18.92
CA VAL A 201 2.11 -4.21 18.30
C VAL A 201 2.59 -4.80 16.98
N THR A 202 3.19 -3.99 16.09
CA THR A 202 3.77 -4.52 14.83
C THR A 202 4.87 -5.54 15.09
N SER A 203 5.67 -5.33 16.15
CA SER A 203 6.76 -6.25 16.53
C SER A 203 6.27 -7.62 17.01
N LEU A 204 5.00 -7.75 17.44
CA LEU A 204 4.40 -9.05 17.80
C LEU A 204 4.37 -10.03 16.61
N HIS A 205 4.30 -9.52 15.38
CA HIS A 205 4.39 -10.35 14.17
C HIS A 205 5.67 -11.17 14.11
N LEU A 206 6.80 -10.63 14.62
CA LEU A 206 8.10 -11.29 14.59
C LEU A 206 8.14 -12.58 15.42
N PHE A 207 7.23 -12.74 16.36
CA PHE A 207 7.09 -13.93 17.21
C PHE A 207 6.07 -14.93 16.66
N LYS A 208 5.35 -14.59 15.59
CA LYS A 208 4.36 -15.49 14.99
C LYS A 208 5.03 -16.62 14.20
N LYS A 209 4.40 -17.79 14.23
CA LYS A 209 4.80 -18.94 13.42
C LYS A 209 4.54 -18.63 11.94
N GLY A 210 5.56 -18.79 11.10
CA GLY A 210 5.46 -18.49 9.66
C GLY A 210 5.89 -17.06 9.27
N ASN A 211 6.35 -16.22 10.22
CA ASN A 211 6.94 -14.93 9.90
C ASN A 211 8.21 -15.09 9.04
N SER A 212 8.31 -14.33 7.94
CA SER A 212 9.46 -14.35 7.03
C SER A 212 10.43 -13.20 7.29
N LEU A 213 10.05 -12.19 8.09
CA LEU A 213 10.88 -11.04 8.44
C LEU A 213 11.97 -11.45 9.43
N LYS A 214 13.22 -11.41 9.01
CA LYS A 214 14.37 -11.77 9.87
C LYS A 214 15.14 -10.52 10.28
N ILE A 215 15.07 -10.16 11.55
CA ILE A 215 15.78 -9.02 12.13
C ILE A 215 17.30 -9.19 11.93
N GLY A 216 17.97 -8.07 11.76
CA GLY A 216 19.41 -7.96 11.64
C GLY A 216 19.81 -6.65 11.01
N PHE A 217 21.08 -6.29 11.14
CA PHE A 217 21.61 -5.08 10.54
C PHE A 217 22.42 -5.42 9.30
N HIS A 218 22.18 -4.66 8.24
CA HIS A 218 22.96 -4.75 7.01
C HIS A 218 22.98 -3.39 6.34
N PHE A 219 24.17 -2.87 6.06
CA PHE A 219 24.33 -1.57 5.41
C PHE A 219 24.77 -1.74 3.95
N SER A 220 24.05 -1.10 3.03
CA SER A 220 24.38 -1.09 1.61
C SER A 220 23.81 0.16 0.93
N ILE A 221 24.69 1.09 0.58
CA ILE A 221 24.30 2.33 -0.11
C ILE A 221 23.59 2.03 -1.44
N ALA A 222 24.11 1.09 -2.23
CA ALA A 222 23.50 0.71 -3.51
C ALA A 222 22.06 0.22 -3.35
N LYS A 223 21.77 -0.57 -2.29
CA LYS A 223 20.42 -1.03 -2.01
C LYS A 223 19.53 0.10 -1.48
N ILE A 224 20.05 1.05 -0.71
CA ILE A 224 19.30 2.23 -0.28
C ILE A 224 18.85 3.05 -1.49
N PHE A 225 19.72 3.31 -2.46
CA PHE A 225 19.32 3.99 -3.70
C PHE A 225 18.30 3.17 -4.51
N HIS A 226 18.45 1.84 -4.53
CA HIS A 226 17.48 0.98 -5.20
C HIS A 226 16.10 1.02 -4.50
N ILE A 227 16.05 1.06 -3.18
CA ILE A 227 14.83 1.25 -2.39
C ILE A 227 14.21 2.63 -2.70
N ALA A 228 15.01 3.70 -2.63
CA ALA A 228 14.55 5.07 -2.85
C ALA A 228 13.95 5.30 -4.25
N LYS A 229 14.40 4.55 -5.25
CA LYS A 229 13.85 4.60 -6.60
C LYS A 229 12.34 4.39 -6.65
N TYR A 230 11.78 3.54 -5.80
CA TYR A 230 10.35 3.23 -5.79
C TYR A 230 9.49 4.29 -5.08
N SER A 231 10.09 5.21 -4.35
CA SER A 231 9.37 6.33 -3.69
C SER A 231 9.16 7.53 -4.60
N THR A 232 9.68 7.49 -5.83
CA THR A 232 9.64 8.62 -6.79
C THR A 232 8.20 9.02 -7.15
N ILE A 233 7.26 8.07 -7.19
CA ILE A 233 5.88 8.34 -7.57
C ILE A 233 5.18 9.14 -6.47
N ASP A 234 5.36 8.78 -5.19
CA ASP A 234 4.75 9.50 -4.08
C ASP A 234 5.33 10.90 -3.94
N ALA A 235 6.65 11.05 -4.07
CA ALA A 235 7.29 12.36 -4.14
C ALA A 235 6.70 13.22 -5.27
N SER A 236 6.41 12.62 -6.44
CA SER A 236 5.76 13.30 -7.56
C SER A 236 4.33 13.72 -7.22
N THR A 237 3.58 12.89 -6.51
CA THR A 237 2.19 13.19 -6.09
C THR A 237 2.16 14.43 -5.19
N TYR A 238 3.03 14.52 -4.19
CA TYR A 238 3.11 15.71 -3.32
C TYR A 238 3.50 16.97 -4.09
N LEU A 239 4.45 16.86 -5.02
CA LEU A 239 4.87 17.99 -5.87
C LEU A 239 3.70 18.49 -6.74
N PHE A 240 3.00 17.60 -7.41
CA PHE A 240 1.87 17.97 -8.27
C PHE A 240 0.69 18.50 -7.46
N PHE A 241 0.45 17.97 -6.26
CA PHE A 241 -0.56 18.52 -5.36
C PHE A 241 -0.23 19.96 -4.93
N ALA A 242 1.03 20.24 -4.59
CA ALA A 242 1.47 21.61 -4.27
C ALA A 242 1.31 22.57 -5.47
N CYS A 243 1.67 22.12 -6.68
CA CYS A 243 1.44 22.89 -7.90
C CYS A 243 -0.05 23.16 -8.15
N PHE A 244 -0.90 22.15 -7.96
CA PHE A 244 -2.35 22.30 -8.08
C PHE A 244 -2.90 23.31 -7.07
N ALA A 245 -2.46 23.25 -5.80
CA ALA A 245 -2.89 24.18 -4.77
C ALA A 245 -2.59 25.64 -5.16
N VAL A 246 -1.35 25.92 -5.60
CA VAL A 246 -0.95 27.26 -6.05
C VAL A 246 -1.79 27.73 -7.25
N ILE A 247 -2.08 26.85 -8.20
CA ILE A 247 -2.89 27.17 -9.38
C ILE A 247 -4.33 27.53 -8.97
N VAL A 248 -4.93 26.71 -8.10
CA VAL A 248 -6.31 26.90 -7.62
C VAL A 248 -6.43 28.20 -6.83
N GLU A 249 -5.56 28.45 -5.86
CA GLU A 249 -5.59 29.64 -5.02
C GLU A 249 -5.41 30.92 -5.86
N LYS A 250 -4.42 30.95 -6.75
CA LYS A 250 -4.20 32.11 -7.62
C LYS A 250 -5.36 32.35 -8.56
N TYR A 251 -5.93 31.29 -9.14
CA TYR A 251 -7.05 31.44 -10.06
C TYR A 251 -8.31 31.94 -9.34
N ILE A 252 -8.65 31.36 -8.18
CA ILE A 252 -9.80 31.82 -7.39
C ILE A 252 -9.64 33.30 -7.00
N THR A 253 -8.47 33.69 -6.51
CA THR A 253 -8.21 35.08 -6.10
C THR A 253 -8.33 36.04 -7.28
N PHE A 254 -7.79 35.68 -8.44
CA PHE A 254 -7.81 36.52 -9.64
C PHE A 254 -9.20 36.61 -10.29
N ALA A 255 -9.89 35.47 -10.44
CA ALA A 255 -11.13 35.42 -11.20
C ALA A 255 -12.38 35.72 -10.36
N PHE A 256 -12.37 35.38 -9.07
CA PHE A 256 -13.55 35.44 -8.20
C PHE A 256 -13.38 36.31 -6.95
N GLY A 257 -12.16 36.79 -6.70
CA GLY A 257 -11.83 37.62 -5.54
C GLY A 257 -11.35 36.85 -4.33
N SER A 258 -10.67 37.55 -3.43
CA SER A 258 -10.05 36.97 -2.23
C SER A 258 -11.06 36.41 -1.21
N GLU A 259 -12.30 36.90 -1.22
CA GLU A 259 -13.37 36.40 -0.34
C GLU A 259 -13.76 34.95 -0.66
N MET A 260 -13.53 34.53 -1.92
CA MET A 260 -13.82 33.16 -2.38
C MET A 260 -12.68 32.18 -2.09
N LEU A 261 -11.55 32.62 -1.55
CA LEU A 261 -10.42 31.73 -1.19
C LEU A 261 -10.81 30.63 -0.21
N ILE A 262 -11.79 30.86 0.63
CA ILE A 262 -12.26 29.83 1.58
C ILE A 262 -12.82 28.60 0.85
N ILE A 263 -13.30 28.74 -0.38
CA ILE A 263 -13.73 27.63 -1.24
C ILE A 263 -12.54 26.73 -1.60
N ALA A 264 -11.34 27.30 -1.76
CA ALA A 264 -10.13 26.51 -1.99
C ALA A 264 -9.90 25.50 -0.86
N SER A 265 -10.11 25.90 0.41
CA SER A 265 -9.98 25.01 1.55
C SER A 265 -10.96 23.82 1.48
N VAL A 266 -12.19 24.06 1.03
CA VAL A 266 -13.18 22.97 0.81
C VAL A 266 -12.76 22.03 -0.33
N ILE A 267 -12.18 22.59 -1.40
CA ILE A 267 -11.64 21.79 -2.53
C ILE A 267 -10.47 20.94 -2.06
N PHE A 268 -9.54 21.52 -1.31
CA PHE A 268 -8.37 20.78 -0.79
C PHE A 268 -8.79 19.68 0.17
N PHE A 269 -9.74 19.95 1.05
CA PHE A 269 -10.32 18.92 1.92
C PHE A 269 -10.89 17.75 1.11
N ALA A 270 -11.69 18.03 0.09
CA ALA A 270 -12.24 16.99 -0.77
C ALA A 270 -11.13 16.21 -1.53
N LYS A 271 -10.03 16.87 -1.87
CA LYS A 271 -8.86 16.24 -2.50
C LYS A 271 -8.02 15.43 -1.51
N GLU A 272 -7.88 15.84 -0.26
CA GLU A 272 -7.15 15.07 0.75
C GLU A 272 -7.79 13.71 1.01
N PHE A 273 -9.11 13.60 0.92
CA PHE A 273 -9.77 12.28 1.00
C PHE A 273 -9.40 11.32 -0.14
N GLN A 274 -8.76 11.80 -1.20
CA GLN A 274 -8.26 10.93 -2.27
C GLN A 274 -7.16 9.97 -1.79
N ILE A 275 -6.51 10.24 -0.64
CA ILE A 275 -5.54 9.33 -0.02
C ILE A 275 -6.15 7.94 0.26
N ILE A 276 -7.46 7.84 0.42
CA ILE A 276 -8.17 6.57 0.62
C ILE A 276 -7.94 5.62 -0.57
N PHE A 277 -7.80 6.15 -1.79
CA PHE A 277 -7.55 5.36 -2.99
C PHE A 277 -6.16 4.72 -3.01
N ASP A 278 -5.21 5.19 -2.18
CA ASP A 278 -3.93 4.52 -1.98
C ASP A 278 -4.10 3.16 -1.30
N GLY A 279 -5.20 2.93 -0.57
CA GLY A 279 -5.54 1.61 -0.02
C GLY A 279 -5.64 0.51 -1.09
N ILE A 280 -6.03 0.86 -2.33
CA ILE A 280 -6.01 -0.09 -3.47
C ILE A 280 -4.56 -0.38 -3.88
N GLY A 281 -3.71 0.64 -3.93
CA GLY A 281 -2.29 0.52 -4.20
C GLY A 281 -1.61 -0.41 -3.19
N GLU A 282 -1.87 -0.20 -1.90
CA GLU A 282 -1.39 -1.05 -0.82
C GLU A 282 -1.85 -2.50 -0.97
N ALA A 283 -3.12 -2.73 -1.29
CA ALA A 283 -3.67 -4.07 -1.46
C ALA A 283 -3.03 -4.85 -2.62
N ILE A 284 -2.71 -4.18 -3.74
CA ILE A 284 -2.10 -4.83 -4.91
C ILE A 284 -0.59 -5.01 -4.77
N THR A 285 0.08 -4.20 -3.95
CA THR A 285 1.54 -4.18 -3.83
C THR A 285 2.13 -5.54 -3.45
N PRO A 286 1.73 -6.21 -2.35
CA PRO A 286 2.26 -7.53 -2.02
C PRO A 286 1.88 -8.59 -3.05
N LEU A 287 0.64 -8.57 -3.56
CA LEU A 287 0.15 -9.58 -4.48
C LEU A 287 0.84 -9.51 -5.85
N ILE A 288 0.90 -8.33 -6.46
CA ILE A 288 1.49 -8.15 -7.79
C ILE A 288 3.00 -8.41 -7.76
N ASN A 289 3.71 -7.93 -6.72
CA ASN A 289 5.15 -8.18 -6.64
C ASN A 289 5.51 -9.65 -6.47
N ILE A 290 4.72 -10.40 -5.71
CA ILE A 290 4.89 -11.87 -5.60
C ILE A 290 4.63 -12.52 -6.95
N TYR A 291 3.51 -12.21 -7.62
CA TYR A 291 3.22 -12.77 -8.95
C TYR A 291 4.25 -12.38 -10.00
N LEU A 292 4.85 -11.17 -9.90
CA LEU A 292 5.96 -10.76 -10.78
C LEU A 292 7.20 -11.62 -10.55
N GLY A 293 7.56 -11.88 -9.28
CA GLY A 293 8.68 -12.75 -8.95
C GLY A 293 8.45 -14.20 -9.38
N GLU A 294 7.22 -14.69 -9.30
CA GLU A 294 6.81 -16.02 -9.76
C GLU A 294 6.64 -16.12 -11.29
N GLU A 295 6.65 -14.99 -12.01
CA GLU A 295 6.30 -14.88 -13.44
C GLU A 295 4.86 -15.32 -13.76
N SER A 296 3.95 -15.25 -12.79
CA SER A 296 2.53 -15.62 -12.93
C SER A 296 1.69 -14.44 -13.47
N TYR A 297 1.81 -14.17 -14.77
CA TYR A 297 1.12 -13.03 -15.41
C TYR A 297 -0.40 -13.16 -15.39
N ARG A 298 -0.95 -14.36 -15.33
CA ARG A 298 -2.39 -14.59 -15.17
C ARG A 298 -2.86 -14.13 -13.78
N GLY A 299 -2.08 -14.42 -12.74
CA GLY A 299 -2.32 -13.93 -11.37
C GLY A 299 -2.35 -12.40 -11.34
N ILE A 300 -1.37 -11.74 -11.97
CA ILE A 300 -1.34 -10.27 -12.11
C ILE A 300 -2.60 -9.75 -12.78
N LYS A 301 -3.00 -10.35 -13.91
CA LYS A 301 -4.21 -9.97 -14.66
C LYS A 301 -5.49 -10.11 -13.83
N ASN A 302 -5.61 -11.17 -13.07
CA ASN A 302 -6.75 -11.40 -12.18
C ASN A 302 -6.76 -10.40 -11.02
N CYS A 303 -5.60 -10.15 -10.39
CA CYS A 303 -5.44 -9.15 -9.33
C CYS A 303 -5.82 -7.74 -9.82
N TYR A 304 -5.28 -7.31 -10.96
CA TYR A 304 -5.60 -6.02 -11.55
C TYR A 304 -7.10 -5.85 -11.86
N LYS A 305 -7.76 -6.90 -12.37
CA LYS A 305 -9.22 -6.87 -12.61
C LYS A 305 -10.02 -6.71 -11.32
N LEU A 306 -9.58 -7.34 -10.23
CA LEU A 306 -10.22 -7.16 -8.91
C LEU A 306 -10.02 -5.72 -8.42
N ALA A 307 -8.79 -5.22 -8.50
CA ALA A 307 -8.45 -3.85 -8.13
C ALA A 307 -9.22 -2.80 -8.95
N GLN A 308 -9.39 -3.02 -10.26
CA GLN A 308 -10.18 -2.13 -11.10
C GLN A 308 -11.66 -2.06 -10.69
N LYS A 309 -12.24 -3.20 -10.31
CA LYS A 309 -13.61 -3.23 -9.78
C LYS A 309 -13.69 -2.51 -8.43
N ALA A 310 -12.73 -2.72 -7.55
CA ALA A 310 -12.64 -2.03 -6.27
C ALA A 310 -12.50 -0.51 -6.47
N ALA A 311 -11.64 -0.06 -7.38
CA ALA A 311 -11.45 1.35 -7.70
C ALA A 311 -12.74 2.04 -8.16
N ILE A 312 -13.53 1.36 -9.00
CA ILE A 312 -14.83 1.89 -9.43
C ILE A 312 -15.80 1.98 -8.24
N VAL A 313 -15.87 0.93 -7.41
CA VAL A 313 -16.78 0.90 -6.25
C VAL A 313 -16.39 1.96 -5.22
N GLU A 314 -15.11 2.07 -4.88
CA GLU A 314 -14.61 3.10 -3.95
C GLU A 314 -14.83 4.51 -4.50
N GLY A 315 -14.56 4.74 -5.78
CA GLY A 315 -14.78 6.04 -6.42
C GLY A 315 -16.25 6.47 -6.36
N VAL A 316 -17.17 5.56 -6.66
CA VAL A 316 -18.63 5.83 -6.57
C VAL A 316 -19.06 6.03 -5.12
N LEU A 317 -18.57 5.21 -4.19
CA LEU A 317 -18.88 5.31 -2.76
C LEU A 317 -18.39 6.65 -2.19
N MET A 318 -17.15 7.04 -2.48
CA MET A 318 -16.57 8.31 -2.04
C MET A 318 -17.29 9.50 -2.66
N THR A 319 -17.73 9.42 -3.92
CA THR A 319 -18.59 10.42 -4.52
C THR A 319 -19.87 10.62 -3.70
N ALA A 320 -20.55 9.55 -3.32
CA ALA A 320 -21.75 9.61 -2.51
C ALA A 320 -21.49 10.18 -1.11
N ILE A 321 -20.41 9.75 -0.46
CA ILE A 321 -20.02 10.21 0.88
C ILE A 321 -19.69 11.70 0.87
N ILE A 322 -18.84 12.17 -0.03
CA ILE A 322 -18.43 13.59 -0.11
C ILE A 322 -19.65 14.47 -0.48
N ALA A 323 -20.49 14.02 -1.43
CA ALA A 323 -21.68 14.78 -1.81
C ALA A 323 -22.69 14.91 -0.65
N ALA A 324 -22.84 13.86 0.17
CA ALA A 324 -23.69 13.89 1.36
C ALA A 324 -23.07 14.72 2.50
N ALA A 325 -21.75 14.61 2.68
CA ALA A 325 -21.01 15.33 3.73
C ALA A 325 -20.73 16.80 3.40
N ALA A 326 -20.94 17.25 2.15
CA ALA A 326 -20.60 18.62 1.72
C ALA A 326 -21.16 19.73 2.64
N PRO A 327 -22.41 19.70 3.14
CA PRO A 327 -22.90 20.71 4.08
C PRO A 327 -22.15 20.68 5.43
N LEU A 328 -21.75 19.49 5.89
CA LEU A 328 -20.98 19.35 7.12
C LEU A 328 -19.56 19.90 6.96
N ILE A 329 -18.91 19.63 5.83
CA ILE A 329 -17.58 20.14 5.50
C ILE A 329 -17.58 21.67 5.53
N VAL A 330 -18.54 22.29 4.87
CA VAL A 330 -18.70 23.76 4.80
C VAL A 330 -18.93 24.36 6.20
N LYS A 331 -19.70 23.67 7.05
CA LYS A 331 -19.93 24.08 8.44
C LYS A 331 -18.64 23.98 9.29
N ILE A 332 -17.82 22.95 9.08
CA ILE A 332 -16.54 22.80 9.80
C ILE A 332 -15.59 23.96 9.47
N TYR A 333 -15.59 24.44 8.23
CA TYR A 333 -14.79 25.61 7.83
C TYR A 333 -15.37 26.96 8.27
N GLY A 334 -16.51 26.98 8.95
CA GLY A 334 -17.10 28.22 9.51
C GLY A 334 -17.55 29.21 8.43
N ILE A 335 -17.99 28.75 7.28
CA ILE A 335 -18.45 29.63 6.20
C ILE A 335 -19.84 30.20 6.57
N GLU A 336 -19.88 31.46 7.01
CA GLU A 336 -21.09 32.13 7.48
C GLU A 336 -21.91 32.78 6.35
N ASN A 337 -21.23 33.21 5.27
CA ASN A 337 -21.90 33.82 4.12
C ASN A 337 -22.75 32.78 3.37
N PRO A 338 -24.10 32.91 3.34
CA PRO A 338 -24.99 31.89 2.76
C PRO A 338 -24.70 31.61 1.28
N LYS A 339 -24.34 32.62 0.51
CA LYS A 339 -24.02 32.47 -0.90
C LYS A 339 -22.74 31.67 -1.13
N ILE A 340 -21.67 31.99 -0.38
CA ILE A 340 -20.39 31.29 -0.46
C ILE A 340 -20.56 29.86 0.05
N ALA A 341 -21.36 29.65 1.10
CA ALA A 341 -21.66 28.32 1.63
C ALA A 341 -22.38 27.44 0.60
N GLU A 342 -23.39 28.00 -0.11
CA GLU A 342 -24.11 27.28 -1.16
C GLU A 342 -23.19 26.92 -2.34
N GLU A 343 -22.37 27.87 -2.79
CA GLU A 343 -21.38 27.66 -3.86
C GLU A 343 -20.34 26.60 -3.46
N ALA A 344 -19.86 26.61 -2.20
CA ALA A 344 -18.93 25.62 -1.69
C ALA A 344 -19.54 24.21 -1.60
N ILE A 345 -20.79 24.09 -1.13
CA ILE A 345 -21.52 22.80 -1.08
C ILE A 345 -21.69 22.24 -2.49
N ASN A 346 -22.15 23.06 -3.42
CA ASN A 346 -22.37 22.64 -4.80
C ASN A 346 -21.02 22.31 -5.48
N GLY A 347 -19.98 23.11 -5.21
CA GLY A 347 -18.63 22.87 -5.67
C GLY A 347 -18.08 21.51 -5.21
N ALA A 348 -18.18 21.21 -3.92
CA ALA A 348 -17.77 19.90 -3.36
C ALA A 348 -18.51 18.73 -4.00
N ARG A 349 -19.82 18.86 -4.23
CA ARG A 349 -20.66 17.85 -4.90
C ARG A 349 -20.23 17.62 -6.35
N ILE A 350 -19.97 18.70 -7.10
CA ILE A 350 -19.53 18.62 -8.49
C ILE A 350 -18.15 17.97 -8.58
N ILE A 351 -17.19 18.40 -7.75
CA ILE A 351 -15.83 17.84 -7.73
C ILE A 351 -15.85 16.36 -7.38
N ALA A 352 -16.73 15.95 -6.48
CA ALA A 352 -16.88 14.55 -6.08
C ALA A 352 -17.22 13.63 -7.27
N LEU A 353 -17.90 14.11 -8.32
CA LEU A 353 -18.19 13.32 -9.52
C LEU A 353 -16.92 12.86 -10.27
N GLY A 354 -15.80 13.53 -10.07
CA GLY A 354 -14.51 13.16 -10.65
C GLY A 354 -13.78 12.03 -9.90
N LEU A 355 -14.20 11.66 -8.68
CA LEU A 355 -13.46 10.75 -7.81
C LEU A 355 -13.28 9.34 -8.37
N THR A 356 -14.23 8.84 -9.17
CA THR A 356 -14.08 7.55 -9.86
C THR A 356 -12.93 7.59 -10.87
N GLY A 357 -12.78 8.68 -11.63
CA GLY A 357 -11.62 8.87 -12.51
C GLY A 357 -10.31 8.94 -11.75
N THR A 358 -10.31 9.63 -10.61
CA THR A 358 -9.16 9.73 -9.70
C THR A 358 -8.75 8.36 -9.19
N SER A 359 -9.68 7.55 -8.66
CA SER A 359 -9.40 6.21 -8.14
C SER A 359 -8.78 5.29 -9.21
N LEU A 360 -9.29 5.34 -10.44
CA LEU A 360 -8.71 4.57 -11.55
C LEU A 360 -7.30 5.05 -11.94
N LEU A 361 -7.01 6.34 -11.84
CA LEU A 361 -5.66 6.87 -12.06
C LEU A 361 -4.69 6.50 -10.95
N TYR A 362 -5.14 6.49 -9.69
CA TYR A 362 -4.37 5.95 -8.56
C TYR A 362 -3.99 4.49 -8.80
N LEU A 363 -4.96 3.64 -9.14
CA LEU A 363 -4.69 2.25 -9.48
C LEU A 363 -3.65 2.10 -10.60
N LEU A 364 -3.78 2.87 -11.68
CA LEU A 364 -2.84 2.80 -12.81
C LEU A 364 -1.43 3.26 -12.41
N SER A 365 -1.30 4.35 -11.65
CA SER A 365 -0.01 4.89 -11.22
C SER A 365 0.71 3.90 -10.29
N SER A 366 0.01 3.36 -9.28
CA SER A 366 0.54 2.34 -8.38
C SER A 366 0.93 1.06 -9.14
N TYR A 367 0.08 0.59 -10.06
CA TYR A 367 0.40 -0.58 -10.88
C TYR A 367 1.67 -0.39 -11.72
N TYR A 368 1.85 0.79 -12.35
CA TYR A 368 3.04 1.05 -13.17
C TYR A 368 4.32 1.20 -12.34
N LEU A 369 4.21 1.62 -11.08
CA LEU A 369 5.32 1.54 -10.13
C LEU A 369 5.80 0.11 -9.97
N LEU A 370 4.85 -0.82 -9.72
CA LEU A 370 5.17 -2.22 -9.43
C LEU A 370 5.82 -2.95 -10.61
N ILE A 371 5.49 -2.58 -11.84
CA ILE A 371 6.10 -3.18 -13.06
C ILE A 371 7.33 -2.42 -13.61
N ASP A 372 7.95 -1.57 -12.77
CA ASP A 372 9.16 -0.78 -13.12
C ASP A 372 8.93 0.30 -14.21
N LYS A 373 7.68 0.72 -14.44
CA LYS A 373 7.34 1.83 -15.34
C LYS A 373 7.17 3.14 -14.56
N ILE A 374 8.14 3.45 -13.68
CA ILE A 374 8.08 4.56 -12.71
C ILE A 374 7.77 5.90 -13.38
N PHE A 375 8.45 6.22 -14.49
CA PHE A 375 8.19 7.45 -15.23
C PHE A 375 6.73 7.55 -15.72
N LEU A 376 6.16 6.43 -16.16
CA LEU A 376 4.76 6.40 -16.60
C LEU A 376 3.82 6.63 -15.42
N GLY A 377 4.09 6.03 -14.26
CA GLY A 377 3.34 6.28 -13.04
C GLY A 377 3.37 7.75 -12.61
N ALA A 378 4.57 8.38 -12.58
CA ALA A 378 4.73 9.80 -12.26
C ALA A 378 4.01 10.71 -13.28
N LEU A 379 4.07 10.38 -14.58
CA LEU A 379 3.33 11.10 -15.62
C LEU A 379 1.80 11.05 -15.39
N LEU A 380 1.27 9.90 -14.94
CA LEU A 380 -0.15 9.76 -14.61
C LEU A 380 -0.55 10.66 -13.44
N CYS A 381 0.30 10.77 -12.41
CA CYS A 381 0.08 11.71 -11.31
C CYS A 381 0.04 13.17 -11.82
N GLY A 382 0.98 13.54 -12.68
CA GLY A 382 0.99 14.86 -13.31
C GLY A 382 -0.23 15.16 -14.17
N LEU A 383 -0.69 14.17 -14.97
CA LEU A 383 -1.91 14.28 -15.77
C LEU A 383 -3.15 14.44 -14.89
N ARG A 384 -3.23 13.69 -13.79
CA ARG A 384 -4.32 13.73 -12.82
C ARG A 384 -4.45 15.09 -12.14
N ASP A 385 -3.31 15.63 -11.65
CA ASP A 385 -3.35 16.75 -10.70
C ASP A 385 -3.10 18.11 -11.35
N VAL A 386 -2.34 18.20 -12.46
CA VAL A 386 -1.92 19.48 -13.03
C VAL A 386 -2.16 19.58 -14.53
N ILE A 387 -1.59 18.67 -15.33
CA ILE A 387 -1.45 18.83 -16.78
C ILE A 387 -2.83 18.94 -17.48
N VAL A 388 -3.80 18.14 -17.04
CA VAL A 388 -5.17 18.18 -17.58
C VAL A 388 -6.07 19.09 -16.74
N ALA A 389 -5.84 19.15 -15.42
CA ALA A 389 -6.65 19.95 -14.52
C ALA A 389 -6.53 21.45 -14.81
N ALA A 390 -5.30 21.99 -14.91
CA ALA A 390 -5.09 23.43 -15.10
C ALA A 390 -5.79 23.99 -16.36
N PRO A 391 -5.61 23.44 -17.58
CA PRO A 391 -6.30 23.97 -18.75
C PRO A 391 -7.83 23.91 -18.63
N LEU A 392 -8.38 22.80 -18.11
CA LEU A 392 -9.82 22.63 -18.03
C LEU A 392 -10.47 23.57 -17.02
N LEU A 393 -9.87 23.76 -15.84
CA LEU A 393 -10.40 24.68 -14.83
C LEU A 393 -10.35 26.12 -15.32
N PHE A 394 -9.31 26.54 -16.08
CA PHE A 394 -9.22 27.88 -16.67
C PHE A 394 -10.28 28.08 -17.76
N ILE A 395 -10.32 27.19 -18.76
CA ILE A 395 -11.22 27.32 -19.90
C ILE A 395 -12.71 27.32 -19.47
N LEU A 396 -13.07 26.41 -18.59
CA LEU A 396 -14.45 26.29 -18.13
C LEU A 396 -14.79 27.36 -17.08
N GLY A 397 -13.84 27.73 -16.23
CA GLY A 397 -14.02 28.79 -15.26
C GLY A 397 -14.20 30.17 -15.92
N GLU A 398 -13.47 30.48 -16.98
CA GLU A 398 -13.65 31.70 -17.77
C GLU A 398 -15.02 31.77 -18.43
N LYS A 399 -15.51 30.65 -18.99
CA LYS A 399 -16.77 30.60 -19.73
C LYS A 399 -18.01 30.53 -18.84
N PHE A 400 -17.96 29.81 -17.74
CA PHE A 400 -19.13 29.45 -16.92
C PHE A 400 -18.98 29.87 -15.43
N GLY A 401 -17.98 30.73 -15.11
CA GLY A 401 -17.74 31.21 -13.77
C GLY A 401 -17.31 30.09 -12.81
N ILE A 402 -17.62 30.24 -11.52
CA ILE A 402 -17.17 29.33 -10.46
C ILE A 402 -17.68 27.90 -10.65
N TYR A 403 -18.88 27.71 -11.18
CA TYR A 403 -19.39 26.38 -11.48
C TYR A 403 -18.62 25.70 -12.62
N GLY A 404 -18.25 26.48 -13.66
CA GLY A 404 -17.36 25.98 -14.71
C GLY A 404 -16.01 25.55 -14.19
N PHE A 405 -15.46 26.28 -13.22
CA PHE A 405 -14.23 25.93 -12.52
C PHE A 405 -14.35 24.57 -11.78
N PHE A 406 -15.43 24.33 -11.02
CA PHE A 406 -15.67 23.05 -10.36
C PHE A 406 -15.84 21.90 -11.34
N VAL A 407 -16.62 22.11 -12.41
CA VAL A 407 -16.79 21.14 -13.48
C VAL A 407 -15.45 20.84 -14.17
N GLY A 408 -14.59 21.84 -14.34
CA GLY A 408 -13.24 21.69 -14.87
C GLY A 408 -12.40 20.73 -14.03
N ILE A 409 -12.43 20.86 -12.70
CA ILE A 409 -11.74 19.95 -11.79
C ILE A 409 -12.32 18.53 -11.87
N ALA A 410 -13.64 18.38 -11.85
CA ALA A 410 -14.29 17.07 -11.93
C ALA A 410 -13.98 16.34 -13.24
N LEU A 411 -14.12 17.04 -14.38
CA LEU A 411 -13.86 16.47 -15.69
C LEU A 411 -12.38 16.17 -15.93
N SER A 412 -11.46 16.94 -15.28
CA SER A 412 -10.02 16.76 -15.49
C SER A 412 -9.56 15.33 -15.21
N THR A 413 -10.07 14.69 -14.18
CA THR A 413 -9.67 13.33 -13.80
C THR A 413 -10.21 12.29 -14.79
N ILE A 414 -11.42 12.48 -15.31
CA ILE A 414 -12.02 11.63 -16.35
C ILE A 414 -11.24 11.79 -17.67
N PHE A 415 -10.97 13.03 -18.07
CA PHE A 415 -10.16 13.31 -19.26
C PHE A 415 -8.72 12.80 -19.10
N ALA A 416 -8.10 12.98 -17.95
CA ALA A 416 -6.78 12.42 -17.67
C ALA A 416 -6.75 10.90 -17.81
N TYR A 417 -7.78 10.19 -17.33
CA TYR A 417 -7.90 8.74 -17.51
C TYR A 417 -8.05 8.35 -18.98
N ILE A 418 -8.89 9.07 -19.74
CA ILE A 418 -9.07 8.83 -21.19
C ILE A 418 -7.77 9.10 -21.94
N VAL A 419 -7.12 10.25 -21.72
CA VAL A 419 -5.85 10.63 -22.37
C VAL A 419 -4.76 9.61 -22.04
N SER A 420 -4.64 9.20 -20.78
CA SER A 420 -3.69 8.18 -20.34
C SER A 420 -3.94 6.84 -21.05
N THR A 421 -5.20 6.42 -21.11
CA THR A 421 -5.59 5.19 -21.81
C THR A 421 -5.22 5.23 -23.29
N LEU A 422 -5.53 6.33 -23.96
CA LEU A 422 -5.21 6.53 -25.39
C LEU A 422 -3.70 6.55 -25.61
N PHE A 423 -2.96 7.33 -24.81
CA PHE A 423 -1.50 7.42 -24.87
C PHE A 423 -0.83 6.05 -24.70
N ILE A 424 -1.23 5.28 -23.68
CA ILE A 424 -0.64 3.97 -23.41
C ILE A 424 -0.98 2.98 -24.54
N ARG A 425 -2.22 2.97 -25.03
CA ARG A 425 -2.65 2.11 -26.14
C ARG A 425 -1.91 2.42 -27.44
N THR A 426 -1.67 3.69 -27.73
CA THR A 426 -0.95 4.10 -28.95
C THR A 426 0.53 3.78 -28.85
N LYS A 427 1.15 4.01 -27.69
CA LYS A 427 2.60 3.81 -27.49
C LYS A 427 3.00 2.33 -27.34
N TYR A 428 2.18 1.53 -26.62
CA TYR A 428 2.53 0.15 -26.25
C TYR A 428 1.66 -0.92 -26.92
N GLY A 429 0.68 -0.51 -27.71
CA GLY A 429 -0.27 -1.40 -28.40
C GLY A 429 -1.52 -1.73 -27.56
N LYS A 430 -2.64 -1.94 -28.27
CA LYS A 430 -3.94 -2.24 -27.63
C LYS A 430 -3.93 -3.52 -26.81
N GLU A 431 -3.20 -4.54 -27.26
CA GLU A 431 -3.10 -5.86 -26.61
C GLU A 431 -2.34 -5.80 -25.29
N ASN A 432 -1.38 -4.87 -25.17
CA ASN A 432 -0.56 -4.68 -23.97
C ASN A 432 -1.27 -3.87 -22.88
N TYR A 433 -2.27 -3.05 -23.25
CA TYR A 433 -3.00 -2.23 -22.27
C TYR A 433 -3.96 -3.09 -21.42
N PRO A 434 -4.10 -2.83 -20.11
CA PRO A 434 -3.33 -1.87 -19.29
C PRO A 434 -2.03 -2.46 -18.72
N LEU A 435 -1.81 -3.77 -18.83
CA LEU A 435 -0.82 -4.51 -18.03
C LEU A 435 0.62 -4.35 -18.52
N LEU A 436 0.84 -4.05 -19.80
CA LEU A 436 2.17 -3.93 -20.43
C LEU A 436 3.06 -5.18 -20.27
N LEU A 437 2.46 -6.35 -20.12
CA LEU A 437 3.14 -7.63 -19.86
C LEU A 437 2.91 -8.69 -20.94
N ALA A 438 2.13 -8.40 -21.99
CA ALA A 438 1.77 -9.39 -23.00
C ALA A 438 2.99 -10.03 -23.70
N ASP A 439 4.05 -9.25 -23.96
CA ASP A 439 5.27 -9.77 -24.59
C ASP A 439 6.05 -10.70 -23.66
N LYS A 440 5.99 -10.46 -22.34
CA LYS A 440 6.60 -11.35 -21.35
C LYS A 440 5.78 -12.64 -21.22
N GLU A 441 4.44 -12.51 -21.16
CA GLU A 441 3.52 -13.64 -21.07
C GLU A 441 3.64 -14.59 -22.30
N LYS A 442 3.74 -14.04 -23.50
CA LYS A 442 3.88 -14.82 -24.76
C LYS A 442 5.17 -15.67 -24.82
N ARG A 443 6.22 -15.29 -24.06
CA ARG A 443 7.49 -16.02 -24.01
C ARG A 443 7.47 -17.23 -23.07
N LEU A 444 6.44 -17.36 -22.25
CA LEU A 444 6.33 -18.41 -21.26
C LEU A 444 5.30 -19.45 -21.70
N ASN A 445 5.71 -20.71 -21.62
CA ASN A 445 4.79 -21.82 -21.75
C ASN A 445 4.33 -22.23 -20.33
N TYR A 446 3.15 -21.74 -19.92
CA TYR A 446 2.61 -22.03 -18.60
C TYR A 446 1.08 -22.08 -18.59
N ARG A 447 0.54 -22.75 -17.57
CA ARG A 447 -0.88 -22.76 -17.25
C ARG A 447 -1.08 -22.39 -15.79
N PHE A 448 -2.19 -21.70 -15.53
CA PHE A 448 -2.59 -21.24 -14.21
C PHE A 448 -3.98 -21.78 -13.87
N TYR A 449 -4.11 -22.40 -12.70
CA TYR A 449 -5.31 -23.03 -12.19
C TYR A 449 -5.69 -22.43 -10.85
N GLU A 450 -6.98 -22.19 -10.64
CA GLU A 450 -7.59 -21.79 -9.37
C GLU A 450 -8.61 -22.85 -8.97
N LEU A 451 -8.56 -23.32 -7.73
CA LEU A 451 -9.48 -24.35 -7.27
C LEU A 451 -9.89 -24.12 -5.80
N LYS A 452 -11.09 -24.57 -5.47
CA LYS A 452 -11.48 -24.88 -4.11
C LYS A 452 -10.94 -26.26 -3.78
N LEU A 453 -10.25 -26.42 -2.65
CA LEU A 453 -9.69 -27.72 -2.28
C LEU A 453 -10.79 -28.66 -1.83
N GLU A 454 -11.22 -29.50 -2.76
CA GLU A 454 -12.16 -30.62 -2.60
C GLU A 454 -11.67 -31.77 -3.49
N PRO A 455 -11.87 -33.02 -3.08
CA PRO A 455 -11.33 -34.19 -3.84
C PRO A 455 -11.68 -34.15 -5.33
N GLU A 456 -12.92 -33.80 -5.69
CA GLU A 456 -13.36 -33.72 -7.09
C GLU A 456 -12.61 -32.63 -7.88
N SER A 457 -12.43 -31.43 -7.27
CA SER A 457 -11.71 -30.32 -7.89
C SER A 457 -10.21 -30.62 -8.07
N ILE A 458 -9.61 -31.34 -7.13
CA ILE A 458 -8.21 -31.77 -7.18
C ILE A 458 -8.01 -32.72 -8.37
N ILE A 459 -8.89 -33.73 -8.51
CA ILE A 459 -8.86 -34.67 -9.62
C ILE A 459 -9.06 -33.98 -10.97
N ASP A 460 -9.96 -32.99 -11.04
CA ASP A 460 -10.21 -32.25 -12.28
C ASP A 460 -8.98 -31.40 -12.69
N VAL A 461 -8.38 -30.70 -11.78
CA VAL A 461 -7.14 -29.91 -12.04
C VAL A 461 -5.99 -30.85 -12.44
N GLN A 462 -5.84 -31.99 -11.77
CA GLN A 462 -4.86 -33.02 -12.13
C GLN A 462 -5.02 -33.51 -13.59
N LYS A 463 -6.26 -33.76 -14.03
CA LYS A 463 -6.56 -34.15 -15.43
C LYS A 463 -6.24 -33.03 -16.42
N GLN A 464 -6.54 -31.79 -16.07
CA GLN A 464 -6.23 -30.63 -16.90
C GLN A 464 -4.70 -30.44 -17.05
N ILE A 465 -3.94 -30.61 -15.96
CA ILE A 465 -2.47 -30.55 -15.98
C ILE A 465 -1.90 -31.69 -16.82
N GLU A 466 -2.40 -32.91 -16.66
CA GLU A 466 -2.00 -34.06 -17.48
C GLU A 466 -2.18 -33.76 -18.97
N ARG A 467 -3.35 -33.27 -19.37
CA ARG A 467 -3.63 -32.91 -20.78
C ARG A 467 -2.65 -31.86 -21.28
N TYR A 468 -2.42 -30.77 -20.47
CA TYR A 468 -1.48 -29.72 -20.83
C TYR A 468 -0.05 -30.25 -21.04
N LEU A 469 0.41 -31.15 -20.18
CA LEU A 469 1.76 -31.72 -20.29
C LEU A 469 1.85 -32.68 -21.48
N GLN A 470 0.79 -33.45 -21.80
CA GLN A 470 0.70 -34.32 -22.99
C GLN A 470 0.72 -33.49 -24.28
N GLU A 471 -0.01 -32.38 -24.34
CA GLU A 471 -0.04 -31.46 -25.47
C GLU A 471 1.35 -30.82 -25.77
N ASN A 472 2.26 -30.82 -24.80
CA ASN A 472 3.63 -30.32 -24.93
C ASN A 472 4.69 -31.43 -24.97
N ASP A 473 4.29 -32.68 -25.34
CA ASP A 473 5.18 -33.84 -25.56
C ASP A 473 6.06 -34.20 -24.35
N ILE A 474 5.59 -33.95 -23.12
CA ILE A 474 6.31 -34.30 -21.90
C ILE A 474 6.27 -35.80 -21.65
N ASN A 475 7.40 -36.34 -21.18
CA ASN A 475 7.56 -37.78 -20.89
C ASN A 475 6.50 -38.28 -19.88
N LYS A 476 5.85 -39.42 -20.23
CA LYS A 476 4.79 -40.03 -19.40
C LYS A 476 5.21 -40.27 -17.94
N LYS A 477 6.49 -40.62 -17.69
CA LYS A 477 7.00 -40.84 -16.34
C LYS A 477 7.02 -39.52 -15.53
N ILE A 478 7.35 -38.39 -16.17
CA ILE A 478 7.35 -37.08 -15.54
C ILE A 478 5.91 -36.65 -15.28
N ILE A 479 5.01 -36.84 -16.24
CA ILE A 479 3.58 -36.55 -16.06
C ILE A 479 3.01 -37.29 -14.86
N ALA A 480 3.31 -38.58 -14.72
CA ALA A 480 2.85 -39.39 -13.59
C ALA A 480 3.36 -38.82 -12.24
N LYS A 481 4.62 -38.39 -12.20
CA LYS A 481 5.22 -37.78 -10.99
C LYS A 481 4.56 -36.46 -10.64
N VAL A 482 4.32 -35.60 -11.65
CA VAL A 482 3.65 -34.29 -11.47
C VAL A 482 2.24 -34.48 -10.93
N LYS A 483 1.49 -35.42 -11.51
CA LYS A 483 0.13 -35.74 -11.07
C LYS A 483 0.10 -36.20 -9.62
N LEU A 484 0.96 -37.12 -9.25
CA LEU A 484 1.03 -37.67 -7.90
C LEU A 484 1.38 -36.54 -6.90
N LEU A 485 2.40 -35.71 -7.20
CA LEU A 485 2.79 -34.61 -6.32
C LEU A 485 1.66 -33.62 -6.09
N ILE A 486 0.94 -33.21 -7.13
CA ILE A 486 -0.16 -32.24 -7.03
C ILE A 486 -1.32 -32.81 -6.20
N GLU A 487 -1.68 -34.07 -6.45
CA GLU A 487 -2.71 -34.77 -5.69
C GLU A 487 -2.36 -34.80 -4.21
N GLU A 488 -1.16 -35.27 -3.89
CA GLU A 488 -0.68 -35.41 -2.52
C GLU A 488 -0.58 -34.07 -1.78
N LEU A 489 -0.01 -33.05 -2.42
CA LEU A 489 0.09 -31.71 -1.81
C LEU A 489 -1.29 -31.13 -1.48
N PHE A 490 -2.22 -31.20 -2.42
CA PHE A 490 -3.53 -30.61 -2.23
C PHE A 490 -4.41 -31.43 -1.29
N MET A 491 -4.30 -32.77 -1.33
CA MET A 491 -4.98 -33.62 -0.35
C MET A 491 -4.45 -33.39 1.07
N LEU A 492 -3.14 -33.24 1.25
CA LEU A 492 -2.54 -32.92 2.54
C LEU A 492 -3.06 -31.58 3.09
N VAL A 493 -3.14 -30.54 2.24
CA VAL A 493 -3.74 -29.24 2.65
C VAL A 493 -5.21 -29.42 3.01
N TYR A 494 -5.97 -30.18 2.22
CA TYR A 494 -7.38 -30.45 2.46
C TYR A 494 -7.61 -31.17 3.80
N GLU A 495 -6.86 -32.23 4.08
CA GLU A 495 -6.96 -33.02 5.31
C GLU A 495 -6.59 -32.20 6.55
N LYS A 496 -5.49 -31.41 6.48
CA LYS A 496 -5.08 -30.54 7.59
C LYS A 496 -6.08 -29.44 7.93
N ASN A 497 -6.92 -29.05 6.97
CA ASN A 497 -7.93 -28.02 7.17
C ASN A 497 -9.31 -28.59 7.59
N GLY A 498 -9.51 -29.92 7.54
CA GLY A 498 -10.74 -30.58 7.92
C GLY A 498 -11.95 -30.00 7.19
N ASN A 499 -12.93 -29.50 7.93
CA ASN A 499 -14.17 -28.93 7.36
C ASN A 499 -14.04 -27.46 6.89
N ALA A 500 -12.85 -26.83 7.03
CA ALA A 500 -12.66 -25.45 6.62
C ALA A 500 -12.53 -25.34 5.10
N THR A 501 -13.24 -24.37 4.50
CA THR A 501 -13.13 -24.10 3.06
C THR A 501 -11.79 -23.45 2.75
N THR A 502 -10.97 -24.17 2.00
CA THR A 502 -9.64 -23.74 1.56
C THR A 502 -9.59 -23.56 0.05
N TYR A 503 -8.92 -22.55 -0.41
CA TYR A 503 -8.70 -22.25 -1.83
C TYR A 503 -7.22 -22.35 -2.16
N ALA A 504 -6.93 -22.80 -3.39
CA ALA A 504 -5.56 -22.89 -3.88
C ALA A 504 -5.41 -22.35 -5.29
N GLU A 505 -4.17 -22.03 -5.62
CA GLU A 505 -3.68 -21.71 -6.96
C GLU A 505 -2.54 -22.65 -7.33
N CYS A 506 -2.48 -23.03 -8.59
CA CYS A 506 -1.39 -23.83 -9.15
C CYS A 506 -0.92 -23.24 -10.48
N SER A 507 0.36 -22.94 -10.59
CA SER A 507 1.01 -22.54 -11.83
C SER A 507 1.97 -23.63 -12.28
N VAL A 508 1.83 -24.10 -13.52
CA VAL A 508 2.69 -25.13 -14.12
C VAL A 508 3.42 -24.51 -15.30
N PHE A 509 4.74 -24.44 -15.22
CA PHE A 509 5.62 -23.87 -16.25
C PHE A 509 6.40 -25.00 -16.92
N ILE A 510 6.45 -24.98 -18.25
CA ILE A 510 7.35 -25.82 -19.04
C ILE A 510 8.54 -24.95 -19.43
N ARG A 511 9.72 -25.29 -18.93
CA ARG A 511 10.96 -24.58 -19.18
C ARG A 511 11.94 -25.47 -19.92
N GLU A 512 12.99 -24.89 -20.50
CA GLU A 512 14.05 -25.64 -21.21
C GLU A 512 14.72 -26.69 -20.31
N ASP A 513 14.83 -26.40 -19.02
CA ASP A 513 15.49 -27.22 -18.01
C ASP A 513 14.52 -28.06 -17.15
N GLY A 514 13.23 -28.13 -17.54
CA GLY A 514 12.26 -28.97 -16.84
C GLY A 514 10.89 -28.34 -16.57
N ILE A 515 10.10 -28.98 -15.73
CA ILE A 515 8.77 -28.53 -15.34
C ILE A 515 8.85 -27.91 -13.95
N GLN A 516 8.43 -26.66 -13.84
CA GLN A 516 8.32 -25.96 -12.57
C GLN A 516 6.85 -25.84 -12.17
N ILE A 517 6.54 -26.19 -10.93
CA ILE A 517 5.21 -26.08 -10.33
C ILE A 517 5.29 -25.14 -9.14
N ILE A 518 4.36 -24.20 -9.07
CA ILE A 518 4.19 -23.30 -7.93
C ILE A 518 2.75 -23.46 -7.46
N THR A 519 2.56 -23.87 -6.21
CA THR A 519 1.24 -23.95 -5.56
C THR A 519 1.15 -22.96 -4.42
N LYS A 520 -0.04 -22.41 -4.20
CA LYS A 520 -0.36 -21.53 -3.07
C LYS A 520 -1.73 -21.91 -2.53
N ASP A 521 -1.89 -21.85 -1.21
CA ASP A 521 -3.17 -22.07 -0.55
C ASP A 521 -3.36 -21.13 0.65
N ASP A 522 -4.60 -20.99 1.11
CA ASP A 522 -4.98 -20.20 2.27
C ASP A 522 -5.30 -21.06 3.51
N GLY A 523 -4.81 -22.29 3.52
CA GLY A 523 -4.99 -23.23 4.62
C GLY A 523 -4.13 -22.93 5.86
N VAL A 524 -4.19 -23.84 6.81
CA VAL A 524 -3.35 -23.78 8.01
C VAL A 524 -1.88 -23.85 7.61
N LEU A 525 -1.06 -23.00 8.21
CA LEU A 525 0.39 -22.99 7.95
C LEU A 525 1.04 -24.27 8.47
N PHE A 526 1.82 -24.91 7.64
CA PHE A 526 2.63 -26.08 8.01
C PHE A 526 3.95 -26.08 7.25
N ASP A 527 4.96 -26.67 7.86
CA ASP A 527 6.26 -26.90 7.25
C ASP A 527 6.32 -28.35 6.77
N LEU A 528 6.36 -28.55 5.46
CA LEU A 528 6.53 -29.86 4.85
C LEU A 528 7.87 -30.53 5.21
N SER A 529 8.84 -29.76 5.68
CA SER A 529 10.15 -30.29 6.08
C SER A 529 10.22 -30.77 7.53
N SER A 530 9.15 -30.56 8.32
CA SER A 530 9.11 -30.98 9.73
C SER A 530 8.65 -32.45 9.85
N ASP A 531 9.32 -33.21 10.71
CA ASP A 531 9.00 -34.62 10.95
C ASP A 531 7.58 -34.85 11.48
N ASP A 532 6.97 -33.82 12.12
CA ASP A 532 5.59 -33.87 12.61
C ASP A 532 4.51 -33.91 11.51
N VAL A 533 4.85 -33.55 10.28
CA VAL A 533 3.92 -33.54 9.13
C VAL A 533 3.81 -34.91 8.51
N ILE A 534 4.77 -35.75 8.77
CA ILE A 534 5.09 -36.97 8.02
C ILE A 534 4.66 -38.27 8.74
N ALA A 535 3.97 -38.23 9.89
CA ALA A 535 3.69 -39.45 10.67
C ALA A 535 2.38 -40.14 10.31
N GLY A 536 2.40 -41.15 9.45
CA GLY A 536 1.39 -42.24 9.42
C GLY A 536 0.64 -42.65 8.13
N SER A 537 1.00 -42.17 6.93
CA SER A 537 0.31 -42.61 5.68
C SER A 537 1.24 -43.11 4.57
N ILE A 538 0.72 -43.91 3.62
CA ILE A 538 1.46 -44.34 2.39
C ILE A 538 1.84 -43.12 1.54
N THR A 539 1.01 -42.12 1.53
CA THR A 539 1.18 -40.77 0.98
C THR A 539 2.45 -40.14 1.49
N GLU A 540 2.69 -40.25 2.77
CA GLU A 540 3.83 -39.78 3.53
C GLU A 540 5.17 -40.34 3.03
N PHE A 541 5.26 -41.64 2.85
CA PHE A 541 6.49 -42.29 2.39
C PHE A 541 6.88 -41.84 0.98
N MET A 542 5.90 -41.69 0.09
CA MET A 542 6.14 -41.29 -1.31
C MET A 542 6.48 -39.79 -1.40
N VAL A 543 5.81 -38.91 -0.63
CA VAL A 543 6.11 -37.50 -0.59
C VAL A 543 7.44 -37.25 0.13
N SER A 544 7.72 -37.95 1.24
CA SER A 544 8.98 -37.79 1.98
C SER A 544 10.21 -38.19 1.17
N GLY A 545 10.14 -39.32 0.41
CA GLY A 545 11.24 -39.73 -0.47
C GLY A 545 11.51 -38.73 -1.59
N TYR A 546 10.48 -38.08 -2.13
CA TYR A 546 10.59 -37.00 -3.09
C TYR A 546 11.10 -35.71 -2.44
N MET A 547 10.58 -35.37 -1.27
CA MET A 547 10.92 -34.18 -0.52
C MET A 547 12.37 -34.20 -0.03
N GLU A 548 12.84 -35.33 0.44
CA GLU A 548 14.23 -35.52 0.85
C GLU A 548 15.20 -35.31 -0.32
N LYS A 549 14.85 -35.84 -1.50
CA LYS A 549 15.62 -35.65 -2.73
C LYS A 549 15.61 -34.21 -3.22
N MET A 550 14.46 -33.53 -3.13
CA MET A 550 14.31 -32.11 -3.47
C MET A 550 15.04 -31.19 -2.50
N LYS A 551 15.00 -31.50 -1.21
CA LYS A 551 15.72 -30.77 -0.14
C LYS A 551 17.23 -30.83 -0.37
N ASN A 552 17.78 -31.97 -0.73
CA ASN A 552 19.18 -32.17 -1.01
C ASN A 552 19.65 -31.48 -2.31
N ASN A 553 18.78 -31.32 -3.29
CA ASN A 553 19.09 -30.70 -4.58
C ASN A 553 18.70 -29.21 -4.68
N LYS A 554 18.31 -28.55 -3.58
CA LYS A 554 17.78 -27.16 -3.54
C LYS A 554 16.58 -26.90 -4.48
N MET A 555 15.85 -27.94 -4.87
CA MET A 555 14.69 -27.86 -5.78
C MET A 555 13.41 -27.48 -5.06
N TYR A 556 13.45 -27.44 -3.74
CA TYR A 556 12.30 -27.16 -2.90
C TYR A 556 12.54 -25.90 -2.06
N LEU A 557 11.66 -24.94 -2.20
CA LEU A 557 11.62 -23.74 -1.37
C LEU A 557 10.20 -23.59 -0.84
N THR A 558 10.05 -23.64 0.48
CA THR A 558 8.82 -23.23 1.14
C THR A 558 8.98 -21.78 1.53
N THR A 559 8.14 -20.91 1.01
CA THR A 559 7.97 -19.57 1.55
C THR A 559 6.61 -19.53 2.21
N MET A 560 6.60 -19.35 3.52
CA MET A 560 5.38 -19.12 4.27
C MET A 560 5.26 -17.63 4.53
N SER A 561 4.35 -16.96 3.84
CA SER A 561 3.80 -15.71 4.32
C SER A 561 2.67 -16.03 5.28
N TYR A 562 2.42 -15.15 6.23
CA TYR A 562 1.33 -15.31 7.19
C TYR A 562 0.01 -15.66 6.47
N ASN A 563 -0.66 -16.76 6.90
CA ASN A 563 -1.87 -17.31 6.29
C ASN A 563 -1.73 -17.70 4.81
N ARG A 564 -0.55 -18.16 4.38
CA ARG A 564 -0.36 -18.67 3.03
C ARG A 564 0.77 -19.69 2.98
N ASN A 565 0.47 -20.88 2.50
CA ASN A 565 1.50 -21.84 2.11
C ASN A 565 1.85 -21.63 0.63
N THR A 566 3.13 -21.62 0.30
CA THR A 566 3.61 -21.54 -1.09
C THR A 566 4.70 -22.55 -1.30
N PHE A 567 4.53 -23.41 -2.31
CA PHE A 567 5.48 -24.47 -2.65
C PHE A 567 5.94 -24.31 -4.10
N LYS A 568 7.23 -24.41 -4.30
CA LYS A 568 7.84 -24.44 -5.64
C LYS A 568 8.60 -25.74 -5.82
N VAL A 569 8.27 -26.46 -6.86
CA VAL A 569 8.87 -27.75 -7.19
C VAL A 569 9.35 -27.73 -8.63
N LYS A 570 10.49 -28.34 -8.92
CA LYS A 570 11.05 -28.48 -10.27
C LYS A 570 11.34 -29.94 -10.56
N PHE A 571 10.90 -30.39 -11.71
CA PHE A 571 11.23 -31.70 -12.28
C PHE A 571 12.17 -31.48 -13.47
N GLU A 572 13.33 -32.07 -13.44
CA GLU A 572 14.25 -32.10 -14.58
C GLU A 572 13.68 -33.02 -15.67
N THR A 573 13.73 -32.57 -16.93
CA THR A 573 13.24 -33.30 -18.10
C THR A 573 14.30 -34.23 -18.67
#